data_b2e534b4bb3a6eebf0a129abeeb92612
#
_entry.id   b2e534b4bb3a6eebf0a129abeeb92612
#
_cell.length_a   1.000
_cell.length_b   1.000
_cell.length_c   1.000
_cell.angle_alpha   90.00
_cell.angle_beta   90.00
_cell.angle_gamma   90.00
#
_symmetry.space_group_name_H-M   'P 1'
#
loop_
_entity.id
_entity.type
_entity.pdbx_description
1 polymer ?
#
loop_
_entity_poly.entity_id
_entity_poly.type
_entity_poly.pdbx_seq_one_letter_code
_entity_poly.pdbx_strand_id
1 'polypeptide(L)'
;METAESELHYDSPFHLLIAVILSAQCTDKRVNMHTPVIFKRFPKPEDLASASFEEVYELIKSISFPNNKARHLIGMASKLVSDFGSRVPSEVSELETLPGVGRKTANVILSVVWDRSAMAVDTHVYRVSHRIGLVPKRCTTPYSVEMELMKYLPQEIIPKAHHWLILHGRYVCKARKPECDRCGLTAVCKEFQKMQKKMQPVKDIYFK
;
A
#
# COMPACT_ATOMS: atom_id res chain seq x y z
N MET A 1 5.09 12.53 13.85
CA MET A 1 5.17 11.50 12.78
C MET A 1 5.65 12.16 11.48
N GLU A 2 6.83 12.75 11.49
CA GLU A 2 7.36 13.49 10.34
C GLU A 2 8.07 12.60 9.30
N THR A 3 8.39 11.35 9.64
CA THR A 3 9.07 10.41 8.74
C THR A 3 8.24 9.17 8.52
N ALA A 4 7.21 9.28 7.69
CA ALA A 4 6.45 8.12 7.23
C ALA A 4 7.07 7.61 5.93
N GLU A 5 8.15 6.85 6.05
CA GLU A 5 8.84 6.19 4.95
C GLU A 5 8.35 4.74 4.79
N SER A 6 8.61 4.15 3.64
CA SER A 6 8.34 2.73 3.41
C SER A 6 9.19 1.88 4.36
N GLU A 7 8.58 0.88 5.00
CA GLU A 7 9.30 -0.10 5.83
C GLU A 7 10.13 -1.08 4.98
N LEU A 8 9.96 -1.09 3.65
CA LEU A 8 10.74 -1.90 2.73
C LEU A 8 12.10 -1.25 2.44
N HIS A 9 13.16 -2.06 2.48
CA HIS A 9 14.51 -1.62 2.14
C HIS A 9 14.74 -1.77 0.64
N TYR A 10 15.25 -0.72 0.00
CA TYR A 10 15.59 -0.68 -1.42
C TYR A 10 16.60 0.43 -1.68
N ASP A 11 17.33 0.37 -2.77
CA ASP A 11 18.35 1.34 -3.19
C ASP A 11 18.12 1.88 -4.62
N SER A 12 17.12 1.36 -5.31
CA SER A 12 16.72 1.82 -6.65
C SER A 12 15.22 1.66 -6.88
N PRO A 13 14.60 2.36 -7.85
CA PRO A 13 13.21 2.14 -8.25
C PRO A 13 12.94 0.70 -8.68
N PHE A 14 13.89 0.04 -9.34
CA PHE A 14 13.78 -1.37 -9.72
C PHE A 14 13.75 -2.29 -8.50
N HIS A 15 14.63 -2.05 -7.52
CA HIS A 15 14.66 -2.81 -6.27
C HIS A 15 13.38 -2.59 -5.42
N LEU A 16 12.84 -1.37 -5.40
CA LEU A 16 11.55 -1.12 -4.77
C LEU A 16 10.43 -1.92 -5.46
N LEU A 17 10.42 -1.97 -6.79
CA LEU A 17 9.42 -2.73 -7.55
C LEU A 17 9.47 -4.22 -7.19
N ILE A 18 10.66 -4.82 -7.11
CA ILE A 18 10.85 -6.19 -6.60
C ILE A 18 10.28 -6.33 -5.19
N ALA A 19 10.68 -5.44 -4.28
CA ALA A 19 10.27 -5.51 -2.87
C ALA A 19 8.75 -5.41 -2.70
N VAL A 20 8.09 -4.51 -3.43
CA VAL A 20 6.62 -4.34 -3.37
C VAL A 20 5.89 -5.54 -3.97
N ILE A 21 6.37 -6.14 -5.06
CA ILE A 21 5.80 -7.39 -5.59
C ILE A 21 5.93 -8.53 -4.55
N LEU A 22 7.07 -8.62 -3.89
CA LEU A 22 7.30 -9.61 -2.84
C LEU A 22 6.46 -9.38 -1.58
N SER A 23 6.11 -8.13 -1.26
CA SER A 23 5.33 -7.78 -0.07
C SER A 23 3.84 -8.14 -0.16
N ALA A 24 3.33 -8.49 -1.35
CA ALA A 24 1.95 -8.95 -1.50
C ALA A 24 1.68 -10.18 -0.62
N GLN A 25 0.79 -10.02 0.38
CA GLN A 25 0.46 -11.04 1.40
C GLN A 25 1.69 -11.59 2.16
N CYS A 26 2.71 -10.74 2.36
CA CYS A 26 3.91 -11.05 3.11
C CYS A 26 4.26 -9.84 4.00
N THR A 27 4.90 -10.09 5.15
CA THR A 27 5.34 -8.99 6.03
C THR A 27 6.58 -8.31 5.47
N ASP A 28 6.69 -6.99 5.63
CA ASP A 28 7.85 -6.21 5.18
C ASP A 28 9.14 -6.73 5.81
N LYS A 29 9.11 -7.11 7.10
CA LYS A 29 10.23 -7.75 7.79
C LYS A 29 10.72 -9.00 7.05
N ARG A 30 9.81 -9.86 6.58
CA ARG A 30 10.19 -11.08 5.86
C ARG A 30 10.75 -10.76 4.48
N VAL A 31 10.18 -9.80 3.78
CA VAL A 31 10.69 -9.32 2.49
C VAL A 31 12.11 -8.80 2.65
N ASN A 32 12.36 -7.93 3.63
CA ASN A 32 13.66 -7.34 3.91
C ASN A 32 14.76 -8.36 4.28
N MET A 33 14.39 -9.56 4.74
CA MET A 33 15.35 -10.66 4.97
C MET A 33 15.85 -11.28 3.65
N HIS A 34 15.08 -11.20 2.57
CA HIS A 34 15.41 -11.82 1.28
C HIS A 34 15.97 -10.84 0.25
N THR A 35 15.50 -9.58 0.27
CA THR A 35 15.84 -8.58 -0.75
C THR A 35 17.33 -8.31 -0.88
N PRO A 36 18.19 -8.31 0.17
CA PRO A 36 19.62 -8.07 -0.01
C PRO A 36 20.33 -9.10 -0.90
N VAL A 37 19.94 -10.37 -0.79
CA VAL A 37 20.50 -11.45 -1.64
C VAL A 37 20.00 -11.31 -3.08
N ILE A 38 18.71 -10.98 -3.25
CA ILE A 38 18.09 -10.77 -4.56
C ILE A 38 18.73 -9.59 -5.28
N PHE A 39 18.89 -8.45 -4.61
CA PHE A 39 19.48 -7.23 -5.18
C PHE A 39 20.94 -7.40 -5.57
N LYS A 40 21.70 -8.14 -4.74
CA LYS A 40 23.08 -8.49 -5.07
C LYS A 40 23.17 -9.39 -6.30
N ARG A 41 22.24 -10.34 -6.46
CA ARG A 41 22.23 -11.28 -7.58
C ARG A 41 21.68 -10.65 -8.87
N PHE A 42 20.70 -9.76 -8.74
CA PHE A 42 20.01 -9.10 -9.86
C PHE A 42 20.02 -7.57 -9.66
N PRO A 43 21.18 -6.92 -9.82
CA PRO A 43 21.28 -5.47 -9.62
C PRO A 43 20.57 -4.66 -10.70
N LYS A 44 20.29 -5.24 -11.87
CA LYS A 44 19.64 -4.57 -13.00
C LYS A 44 18.49 -5.43 -13.57
N PRO A 45 17.53 -4.80 -14.27
CA PRO A 45 16.45 -5.52 -14.93
C PRO A 45 16.92 -6.64 -15.86
N GLU A 46 18.01 -6.42 -16.62
CA GLU A 46 18.58 -7.40 -17.56
C GLU A 46 19.01 -8.68 -16.88
N ASP A 47 19.59 -8.58 -15.66
CA ASP A 47 20.06 -9.73 -14.90
C ASP A 47 18.89 -10.62 -14.49
N LEU A 48 17.78 -10.01 -14.01
CA LEU A 48 16.58 -10.72 -13.60
C LEU A 48 15.77 -11.24 -14.80
N ALA A 49 15.77 -10.50 -15.92
CA ALA A 49 15.08 -10.91 -17.15
C ALA A 49 15.70 -12.17 -17.76
N SER A 50 17.01 -12.37 -17.60
CA SER A 50 17.74 -13.54 -18.10
C SER A 50 17.81 -14.71 -17.09
N ALA A 51 17.28 -14.54 -15.87
CA ALA A 51 17.30 -15.57 -14.83
C ALA A 51 16.35 -16.72 -15.13
N SER A 52 16.73 -17.93 -14.73
CA SER A 52 15.82 -19.07 -14.77
C SER A 52 14.75 -18.97 -13.68
N PHE A 53 13.61 -19.62 -13.90
CA PHE A 53 12.55 -19.69 -12.90
C PHE A 53 13.05 -20.33 -11.60
N GLU A 54 13.81 -21.42 -11.71
CA GLU A 54 14.36 -22.17 -10.58
C GLU A 54 15.28 -21.31 -9.74
N GLU A 55 16.13 -20.50 -10.36
CA GLU A 55 17.05 -19.60 -9.67
C GLU A 55 16.28 -18.57 -8.83
N VAL A 56 15.31 -17.89 -9.43
CA VAL A 56 14.49 -16.88 -8.71
C VAL A 56 13.64 -17.55 -7.63
N TYR A 57 13.03 -18.70 -7.93
CA TYR A 57 12.23 -19.45 -6.98
C TYR A 57 13.02 -19.84 -5.72
N GLU A 58 14.23 -20.36 -5.86
CA GLU A 58 15.06 -20.75 -4.72
C GLU A 58 15.34 -19.58 -3.77
N LEU A 59 15.54 -18.37 -4.30
CA LEU A 59 15.76 -17.16 -3.50
C LEU A 59 14.52 -16.70 -2.72
N ILE A 60 13.32 -17.05 -3.19
CA ILE A 60 12.06 -16.55 -2.59
C ILE A 60 11.14 -17.68 -2.09
N LYS A 61 11.56 -18.94 -2.07
CA LYS A 61 10.71 -20.10 -1.74
C LYS A 61 10.04 -20.04 -0.36
N SER A 62 10.60 -19.29 0.56
CA SER A 62 10.03 -19.08 1.90
C SER A 62 9.05 -17.90 1.96
N ILE A 63 8.91 -17.09 0.91
CA ILE A 63 7.94 -16.01 0.77
C ILE A 63 6.59 -16.59 0.33
N SER A 64 5.48 -15.98 0.75
CA SER A 64 4.13 -16.42 0.34
C SER A 64 3.97 -16.39 -1.19
N PHE A 65 3.36 -17.46 -1.75
CA PHE A 65 3.09 -17.63 -3.19
C PHE A 65 4.34 -17.53 -4.09
N PRO A 66 5.42 -18.26 -3.81
CA PRO A 66 6.71 -18.05 -4.46
C PRO A 66 6.67 -18.35 -5.97
N ASN A 67 5.89 -19.35 -6.40
CA ASN A 67 5.76 -19.70 -7.82
C ASN A 67 5.24 -18.53 -8.67
N ASN A 68 4.15 -17.88 -8.23
CA ASN A 68 3.58 -16.75 -8.96
C ASN A 68 4.50 -15.53 -8.90
N LYS A 69 5.11 -15.29 -7.75
CA LYS A 69 6.04 -14.18 -7.58
C LYS A 69 7.30 -14.33 -8.42
N ALA A 70 7.87 -15.53 -8.52
CA ALA A 70 9.01 -15.77 -9.40
C ALA A 70 8.69 -15.45 -10.87
N ARG A 71 7.55 -15.95 -11.37
CA ARG A 71 7.08 -15.63 -12.73
C ARG A 71 6.83 -14.12 -12.94
N HIS A 72 6.21 -13.45 -11.95
CA HIS A 72 5.96 -12.02 -12.01
C HIS A 72 7.25 -11.22 -12.03
N LEU A 73 8.24 -11.56 -11.20
CA LEU A 73 9.52 -10.88 -11.16
C LEU A 73 10.27 -10.98 -12.49
N ILE A 74 10.38 -12.19 -13.05
CA ILE A 74 11.03 -12.40 -14.36
C ILE A 74 10.26 -11.67 -15.47
N GLY A 75 8.94 -11.84 -15.52
CA GLY A 75 8.10 -11.19 -16.53
C GLY A 75 8.11 -9.66 -16.42
N MET A 76 8.12 -9.10 -15.21
CA MET A 76 8.27 -7.68 -14.96
C MET A 76 9.62 -7.16 -15.47
N ALA A 77 10.71 -7.86 -15.16
CA ALA A 77 12.04 -7.49 -15.59
C ALA A 77 12.19 -7.57 -17.13
N SER A 78 11.68 -8.67 -17.74
CA SER A 78 11.67 -8.82 -19.20
C SER A 78 10.91 -7.69 -19.88
N LYS A 79 9.75 -7.28 -19.34
CA LYS A 79 8.97 -6.17 -19.89
C LYS A 79 9.63 -4.81 -19.68
N LEU A 80 10.34 -4.59 -18.57
CA LEU A 80 11.16 -3.38 -18.39
C LEU A 80 12.24 -3.28 -19.45
N VAL A 81 12.89 -4.40 -19.76
CA VAL A 81 13.94 -4.41 -20.80
C VAL A 81 13.37 -4.16 -22.19
N SER A 82 12.29 -4.88 -22.56
CA SER A 82 11.73 -4.80 -23.91
C SER A 82 11.00 -3.48 -24.22
N ASP A 83 10.19 -2.99 -23.28
CA ASP A 83 9.23 -1.93 -23.56
C ASP A 83 9.67 -0.57 -22.97
N PHE A 84 10.52 -0.58 -21.92
CA PHE A 84 10.86 0.63 -21.16
C PHE A 84 12.36 0.92 -21.09
N GLY A 85 13.19 0.25 -21.89
CA GLY A 85 14.64 0.47 -21.92
C GLY A 85 15.29 0.31 -20.54
N SER A 86 14.87 -0.71 -19.79
CA SER A 86 15.35 -1.04 -18.44
C SER A 86 15.06 0.04 -17.38
N ARG A 87 14.11 0.94 -17.63
CA ARG A 87 13.71 1.98 -16.68
C ARG A 87 12.33 1.66 -16.11
N VAL A 88 12.14 1.95 -14.84
CA VAL A 88 10.82 1.86 -14.21
C VAL A 88 9.98 3.03 -14.71
N PRO A 89 8.80 2.78 -15.32
CA PRO A 89 7.95 3.86 -15.83
C PRO A 89 7.33 4.68 -14.70
N SER A 90 6.97 5.92 -15.02
CA SER A 90 6.46 6.90 -14.06
C SER A 90 4.98 7.24 -14.24
N GLU A 91 4.25 6.46 -15.04
CA GLU A 91 2.80 6.60 -15.21
C GLU A 91 2.06 5.35 -14.72
N VAL A 92 0.88 5.56 -14.07
CA VAL A 92 0.08 4.45 -13.52
C VAL A 92 -0.27 3.43 -14.60
N SER A 93 -0.70 3.90 -15.77
CA SER A 93 -1.11 3.05 -16.89
C SER A 93 0.03 2.16 -17.41
N GLU A 94 1.25 2.65 -17.41
CA GLU A 94 2.43 1.89 -17.82
C GLU A 94 2.84 0.89 -16.74
N LEU A 95 2.88 1.32 -15.47
CA LEU A 95 3.19 0.44 -14.33
C LEU A 95 2.21 -0.73 -14.23
N GLU A 96 0.91 -0.51 -14.47
CA GLU A 96 -0.11 -1.56 -14.45
C GLU A 96 0.07 -2.59 -15.57
N THR A 97 0.86 -2.31 -16.62
CA THR A 97 1.20 -3.31 -17.65
C THR A 97 2.24 -4.33 -17.18
N LEU A 98 2.98 -4.03 -16.12
CA LEU A 98 4.03 -4.90 -15.61
C LEU A 98 3.46 -6.10 -14.85
N PRO A 99 3.90 -7.34 -15.12
CA PRO A 99 3.47 -8.52 -14.38
C PRO A 99 3.64 -8.37 -12.87
N GLY A 100 2.58 -8.64 -12.12
CA GLY A 100 2.57 -8.52 -10.65
C GLY A 100 2.35 -7.10 -10.12
N VAL A 101 2.17 -6.12 -10.98
CA VAL A 101 1.91 -4.72 -10.63
C VAL A 101 0.45 -4.39 -10.91
N GLY A 102 -0.35 -4.28 -9.86
CA GLY A 102 -1.70 -3.72 -9.94
C GLY A 102 -1.71 -2.25 -9.52
N ARG A 103 -2.88 -1.60 -9.63
CA ARG A 103 -3.05 -0.17 -9.33
C ARG A 103 -2.48 0.24 -7.96
N LYS A 104 -2.73 -0.56 -6.92
CA LYS A 104 -2.18 -0.27 -5.59
C LYS A 104 -0.65 -0.23 -5.61
N THR A 105 -0.02 -1.20 -6.25
CA THR A 105 1.45 -1.27 -6.38
C THR A 105 1.98 -0.08 -7.18
N ALA A 106 1.35 0.24 -8.31
CA ALA A 106 1.69 1.40 -9.13
C ALA A 106 1.65 2.70 -8.32
N ASN A 107 0.59 2.92 -7.56
CA ASN A 107 0.45 4.11 -6.71
C ASN A 107 1.52 4.16 -5.59
N VAL A 108 1.90 3.03 -5.00
CA VAL A 108 3.01 2.97 -4.03
C VAL A 108 4.32 3.38 -4.68
N ILE A 109 4.64 2.83 -5.85
CA ILE A 109 5.86 3.19 -6.60
C ILE A 109 5.90 4.67 -6.91
N LEU A 110 4.81 5.23 -7.43
CA LEU A 110 4.72 6.66 -7.78
C LEU A 110 4.90 7.56 -6.57
N SER A 111 4.25 7.22 -5.46
CA SER A 111 4.34 8.01 -4.23
C SER A 111 5.73 7.97 -3.60
N VAL A 112 6.39 6.80 -3.63
CA VAL A 112 7.66 6.59 -2.92
C VAL A 112 8.86 7.04 -3.75
N VAL A 113 8.86 6.79 -5.07
CA VAL A 113 10.02 7.08 -5.94
C VAL A 113 9.99 8.50 -6.48
N TRP A 114 8.82 8.99 -6.83
CA TRP A 114 8.68 10.29 -7.51
C TRP A 114 7.94 11.34 -6.69
N ASP A 115 7.63 11.06 -5.43
CA ASP A 115 6.82 11.94 -4.56
C ASP A 115 5.54 12.45 -5.27
N ARG A 116 5.01 11.62 -6.19
CA ARG A 116 3.79 11.97 -6.92
C ARG A 116 2.57 11.82 -6.03
N SER A 117 1.60 12.66 -6.26
CA SER A 117 0.31 12.65 -5.59
C SER A 117 -0.50 11.40 -5.96
N ALA A 118 -0.12 10.25 -5.41
CA ALA A 118 -0.77 8.96 -5.61
C ALA A 118 -1.25 8.39 -4.28
N MET A 119 -2.53 7.98 -4.22
CA MET A 119 -3.15 7.43 -3.02
C MET A 119 -3.36 5.92 -3.17
N ALA A 120 -2.43 5.11 -2.66
CA ALA A 120 -2.57 3.67 -2.66
C ALA A 120 -3.57 3.21 -1.59
N VAL A 121 -4.78 2.82 -1.98
CA VAL A 121 -5.82 2.40 -1.05
C VAL A 121 -5.69 0.92 -0.73
N ASP A 122 -5.12 0.63 0.44
CA ASP A 122 -5.12 -0.70 1.05
C ASP A 122 -6.28 -0.89 2.03
N THR A 123 -6.32 -2.02 2.74
CA THR A 123 -7.35 -2.30 3.74
C THR A 123 -7.31 -1.35 4.94
N HIS A 124 -6.15 -0.76 5.27
CA HIS A 124 -6.03 0.23 6.34
C HIS A 124 -6.58 1.57 5.89
N VAL A 125 -6.10 2.09 4.77
CA VAL A 125 -6.58 3.34 4.17
C VAL A 125 -8.09 3.28 3.95
N TYR A 126 -8.60 2.21 3.34
CA TYR A 126 -10.02 2.01 3.10
C TYR A 126 -10.84 2.10 4.39
N ARG A 127 -10.47 1.31 5.41
CA ARG A 127 -11.18 1.25 6.69
C ARG A 127 -11.14 2.57 7.44
N VAL A 128 -9.96 3.17 7.55
CA VAL A 128 -9.75 4.41 8.30
C VAL A 128 -10.51 5.56 7.67
N SER A 129 -10.44 5.72 6.35
CA SER A 129 -11.14 6.78 5.61
C SER A 129 -12.65 6.71 5.81
N HIS A 130 -13.24 5.51 5.82
CA HIS A 130 -14.67 5.34 6.10
C HIS A 130 -15.02 5.62 7.55
N ARG A 131 -14.24 5.14 8.51
CA ARG A 131 -14.51 5.31 9.94
C ARG A 131 -14.42 6.77 10.38
N ILE A 132 -13.37 7.46 9.95
CA ILE A 132 -13.22 8.90 10.24
C ILE A 132 -14.32 9.68 9.51
N GLY A 133 -14.69 9.24 8.31
CA GLY A 133 -15.68 9.89 7.45
C GLY A 133 -15.08 10.83 6.43
N LEU A 134 -13.82 10.56 6.03
CA LEU A 134 -13.16 11.24 4.91
C LEU A 134 -13.82 10.91 3.58
N VAL A 135 -14.41 9.72 3.46
CA VAL A 135 -15.12 9.30 2.25
C VAL A 135 -16.57 8.92 2.58
N PRO A 136 -17.52 9.13 1.67
CA PRO A 136 -18.90 8.74 1.85
C PRO A 136 -19.07 7.22 1.69
N LYS A 137 -20.16 6.68 2.25
CA LYS A 137 -20.46 5.24 2.21
C LYS A 137 -20.61 4.66 0.78
N ARG A 138 -20.95 5.50 -0.21
CA ARG A 138 -21.04 5.09 -1.61
C ARG A 138 -19.70 4.65 -2.22
N CYS A 139 -18.57 5.04 -1.63
CA CYS A 139 -17.25 4.61 -2.07
C CYS A 139 -17.00 3.17 -1.61
N THR A 140 -17.49 2.18 -2.36
CA THR A 140 -17.44 0.76 -1.98
C THR A 140 -16.24 -0.02 -2.50
N THR A 141 -15.43 0.60 -3.37
CA THR A 141 -14.22 -0.01 -3.93
C THR A 141 -12.98 0.79 -3.55
N PRO A 142 -11.78 0.18 -3.49
CA PRO A 142 -10.52 0.91 -3.29
C PRO A 142 -10.33 2.06 -4.28
N TYR A 143 -10.69 1.85 -5.55
CA TYR A 143 -10.61 2.87 -6.58
C TYR A 143 -11.54 4.07 -6.29
N SER A 144 -12.79 3.83 -5.88
CA SER A 144 -13.71 4.92 -5.54
C SER A 144 -13.26 5.70 -4.30
N VAL A 145 -12.60 5.03 -3.35
CA VAL A 145 -11.99 5.70 -2.18
C VAL A 145 -10.78 6.54 -2.60
N GLU A 146 -9.89 6.00 -3.45
CA GLU A 146 -8.76 6.73 -4.03
C GLU A 146 -9.24 8.03 -4.70
N MET A 147 -10.17 7.90 -5.65
CA MET A 147 -10.70 9.04 -6.41
C MET A 147 -11.38 10.08 -5.52
N GLU A 148 -12.06 9.66 -4.47
CA GLU A 148 -12.72 10.59 -3.54
C GLU A 148 -11.69 11.31 -2.65
N LEU A 149 -10.69 10.60 -2.11
CA LEU A 149 -9.62 11.22 -1.32
C LEU A 149 -8.80 12.22 -2.12
N MET A 150 -8.49 11.89 -3.38
CA MET A 150 -7.76 12.76 -4.30
C MET A 150 -8.46 14.08 -4.60
N LYS A 151 -9.79 14.19 -4.40
CA LYS A 151 -10.55 15.45 -4.59
C LYS A 151 -10.35 16.44 -3.45
N TYR A 152 -10.16 15.94 -2.24
CA TYR A 152 -10.18 16.78 -1.03
C TYR A 152 -8.80 17.03 -0.43
N LEU A 153 -7.84 16.14 -0.70
CA LEU A 153 -6.50 16.28 -0.17
C LEU A 153 -5.66 17.18 -1.09
N PRO A 154 -4.97 18.20 -0.56
CA PRO A 154 -3.97 18.93 -1.32
C PRO A 154 -2.92 17.99 -1.89
N GLN A 155 -2.52 18.22 -3.14
CA GLN A 155 -1.64 17.29 -3.87
C GLN A 155 -0.32 17.07 -3.15
N GLU A 156 0.25 18.10 -2.56
CA GLU A 156 1.53 18.09 -1.85
C GLU A 156 1.53 17.23 -0.57
N ILE A 157 0.36 16.95 0.00
CA ILE A 157 0.27 16.12 1.21
C ILE A 157 -0.18 14.68 0.94
N ILE A 158 -0.62 14.35 -0.27
CA ILE A 158 -1.15 13.01 -0.60
C ILE A 158 -0.15 11.89 -0.28
N PRO A 159 1.15 11.98 -0.65
CA PRO A 159 2.12 10.95 -0.30
C PRO A 159 2.21 10.71 1.21
N LYS A 160 2.26 11.79 1.99
CA LYS A 160 2.30 11.72 3.46
C LYS A 160 0.97 11.22 4.04
N ALA A 161 -0.16 11.70 3.51
CA ALA A 161 -1.49 11.28 3.98
C ALA A 161 -1.72 9.77 3.80
N HIS A 162 -1.24 9.18 2.73
CA HIS A 162 -1.23 7.73 2.52
C HIS A 162 -0.57 6.99 3.69
N HIS A 163 0.65 7.38 4.06
CA HIS A 163 1.39 6.76 5.17
C HIS A 163 0.70 7.00 6.52
N TRP A 164 0.19 8.22 6.78
CA TRP A 164 -0.53 8.51 8.02
C TRP A 164 -1.75 7.62 8.20
N LEU A 165 -2.53 7.41 7.14
CA LEU A 165 -3.71 6.55 7.18
C LEU A 165 -3.34 5.08 7.42
N ILE A 166 -2.26 4.59 6.80
CA ILE A 166 -1.75 3.23 7.04
C ILE A 166 -1.32 3.08 8.49
N LEU A 167 -0.43 3.94 8.98
CA LEU A 167 0.10 3.85 10.34
C LEU A 167 -1.01 3.97 11.40
N HIS A 168 -1.94 4.91 11.20
CA HIS A 168 -3.11 5.02 12.06
C HIS A 168 -3.96 3.75 12.05
N GLY A 169 -4.14 3.14 10.89
CA GLY A 169 -4.88 1.88 10.74
C GLY A 169 -4.16 0.68 11.35
N ARG A 170 -2.84 0.63 11.30
CA ARG A 170 -2.03 -0.45 11.89
C ARG A 170 -2.02 -0.37 13.43
N TYR A 171 -1.77 0.81 13.98
CA TYR A 171 -1.41 0.96 15.38
C TYR A 171 -2.52 1.51 16.28
N VAL A 172 -3.50 2.23 15.74
CA VAL A 172 -4.57 2.86 16.53
C VAL A 172 -5.96 2.37 16.10
N CYS A 173 -6.38 2.66 14.87
CA CYS A 173 -7.70 2.30 14.35
C CYS A 173 -7.74 0.86 13.83
N LYS A 174 -7.43 -0.10 14.69
CA LYS A 174 -7.37 -1.54 14.36
C LYS A 174 -8.72 -2.08 13.87
N ALA A 175 -8.70 -3.17 13.07
CA ALA A 175 -9.91 -3.70 12.46
C ALA A 175 -10.95 -4.18 13.51
N ARG A 176 -10.52 -5.02 14.46
CA ARG A 176 -11.41 -5.62 15.45
C ARG A 176 -11.57 -4.80 16.73
N LYS A 177 -10.48 -4.26 17.27
CA LYS A 177 -10.46 -3.49 18.51
C LYS A 177 -9.74 -2.16 18.29
N PRO A 178 -10.42 -1.13 17.79
CA PRO A 178 -9.81 0.19 17.64
C PRO A 178 -9.55 0.80 19.02
N GLU A 179 -8.38 1.40 19.19
CA GLU A 179 -7.94 2.00 20.45
C GLU A 179 -8.41 3.47 20.51
N CYS A 180 -9.73 3.66 20.60
CA CYS A 180 -10.34 4.99 20.56
C CYS A 180 -9.94 5.86 21.74
N ASP A 181 -9.65 5.28 22.91
CA ASP A 181 -9.29 6.00 24.13
C ASP A 181 -7.99 6.81 24.01
N ARG A 182 -7.06 6.33 23.16
CA ARG A 182 -5.81 7.04 22.85
C ARG A 182 -5.79 7.69 21.47
N CYS A 183 -6.93 7.70 20.76
CA CYS A 183 -7.02 8.24 19.41
C CYS A 183 -7.22 9.74 19.42
N GLY A 184 -6.27 10.51 18.86
CA GLY A 184 -6.39 11.98 18.74
C GLY A 184 -7.45 12.46 17.75
N LEU A 185 -8.15 11.55 17.03
CA LEU A 185 -9.14 11.91 16.02
C LEU A 185 -10.60 11.74 16.49
N THR A 186 -10.83 11.40 17.76
CA THR A 186 -12.18 11.12 18.30
C THR A 186 -13.15 12.27 18.10
N ALA A 187 -12.70 13.52 18.26
CA ALA A 187 -13.53 14.71 18.08
C ALA A 187 -14.16 14.84 16.68
N VAL A 188 -13.45 14.35 15.64
CA VAL A 188 -13.87 14.44 14.22
C VAL A 188 -14.32 13.11 13.64
N CYS A 189 -14.11 12.00 14.36
CA CYS A 189 -14.38 10.65 13.86
C CYS A 189 -15.88 10.34 13.86
N LYS A 190 -16.46 10.18 12.65
CA LYS A 190 -17.88 9.87 12.49
C LYS A 190 -18.29 8.53 13.14
N GLU A 191 -17.41 7.52 13.10
CA GLU A 191 -17.71 6.22 13.72
C GLU A 191 -17.71 6.31 15.25
N PHE A 192 -16.74 7.02 15.84
CA PHE A 192 -16.71 7.24 17.28
C PHE A 192 -17.95 8.00 17.77
N GLN A 193 -18.35 9.06 17.07
CA GLN A 193 -19.58 9.80 17.38
C GLN A 193 -20.83 8.92 17.34
N LYS A 194 -20.93 7.98 16.38
CA LYS A 194 -22.03 7.00 16.34
C LYS A 194 -21.99 6.03 17.51
N MET A 195 -20.80 5.57 17.92
CA MET A 195 -20.65 4.70 19.09
C MET A 195 -21.11 5.41 20.35
N GLN A 196 -20.71 6.66 20.57
CA GLN A 196 -21.14 7.48 21.71
C GLN A 196 -22.65 7.66 21.76
N LYS A 197 -23.29 7.95 20.61
CA LYS A 197 -24.77 8.06 20.56
C LYS A 197 -25.49 6.77 20.91
N LYS A 198 -24.93 5.61 20.56
CA LYS A 198 -25.51 4.30 20.92
C LYS A 198 -25.31 3.94 22.39
N MET A 199 -24.31 4.50 23.05
CA MET A 199 -24.01 4.27 24.47
C MET A 199 -24.79 5.22 25.39
N GLN A 200 -25.39 6.30 24.88
CA GLN A 200 -26.29 7.14 25.63
C GLN A 200 -27.60 6.39 25.80
N PRO A 201 -28.07 6.12 27.05
CA PRO A 201 -29.37 5.50 27.26
C PRO A 201 -30.45 6.40 26.67
N VAL A 202 -31.43 5.78 25.99
CA VAL A 202 -32.65 6.47 25.56
C VAL A 202 -33.23 7.09 26.82
N LYS A 203 -33.19 8.41 26.93
CA LYS A 203 -33.93 9.08 27.99
C LYS A 203 -35.40 8.77 27.76
N ASP A 204 -35.97 7.96 28.66
CA ASP A 204 -37.39 7.62 28.65
C ASP A 204 -38.21 8.88 28.44
N ILE A 205 -38.89 8.94 27.31
CA ILE A 205 -39.99 9.88 27.11
C ILE A 205 -41.19 9.24 27.80
N TYR A 206 -41.14 9.20 29.11
CA TYR A 206 -42.34 9.07 29.95
C TYR A 206 -42.59 10.43 30.58
N PHE A 207 -43.34 11.27 29.89
CA PHE A 207 -44.13 12.29 30.53
C PHE A 207 -45.42 12.51 29.75
N LYS A 208 -46.46 11.91 30.39
CA LYS A 208 -47.91 12.23 30.41
C LYS A 208 -48.69 11.94 29.14
#